data_be01f098b9d6c91682bc97f5721767e5
#
_entry.id   be01f098b9d6c91682bc97f5721767e5
#
_cell.length_a   1.000
_cell.length_b   1.000
_cell.length_c   1.000
_cell.angle_alpha   90.00
_cell.angle_beta   90.00
_cell.angle_gamma   90.00
#
_symmetry.space_group_name_H-M   'P 1'
#
loop_
_entity.id
_entity.type
_entity.pdbx_description
1 polymer ?
#
loop_
_entity_poly.entity_id
_entity_poly.type
_entity_poly.pdbx_seq_one_letter_code
_entity_poly.pdbx_strand_id
1 'polypeptide(L)'
;MPFTYTTVSAPVLTSVVPASGPEAGGTTVTLTGTGLATATAVRFGATPAASFTIVSDTHITAVAPAGTGTVPVTVTTPGGTSNGISYTYAGAPVLSSVVPNQGPISGGNTVTLTGVNFTGATAVTFGTTPATSFTVVSPTQITAVVPVGPAGPVTLTVTTPGGTSSLQSAYFYVNTPILTAVAPPSGPLSGGNTVTLTGANLIEATAVRFGTTAATTFTVVSDTRITAVVPAGAAGPADVTVTTAGGTSNAVSYVYLPAPVVATLIPNQGPTSGGITFTLTGTHLAQATAVLVGGTPAGFTVVSDSHIVVDAPPGAPGLLDVTVTTPGGISSPVTYNRVAAPGI
;
A
#
# COMPACT_ATOMS: atom_id res chain seq x y z
N MET A 1 -9.18 -84.82 22.74
CA MET A 1 -8.43 -83.94 21.85
C MET A 1 -7.81 -82.85 22.67
N PRO A 2 -6.51 -82.51 22.61
CA PRO A 2 -5.94 -81.40 23.33
C PRO A 2 -6.42 -80.11 22.73
N PHE A 3 -6.92 -79.17 23.55
CA PHE A 3 -7.23 -77.85 23.18
C PHE A 3 -5.89 -77.10 23.06
N THR A 4 -5.53 -76.63 21.86
CA THR A 4 -4.44 -75.78 21.60
C THR A 4 -4.91 -74.31 21.85
N TYR A 5 -4.48 -73.73 22.94
CA TYR A 5 -4.64 -72.25 23.18
C TYR A 5 -3.68 -71.53 22.25
N THR A 6 -4.14 -70.95 21.18
CA THR A 6 -3.38 -69.95 20.43
C THR A 6 -3.47 -68.64 21.21
N THR A 7 -2.38 -68.17 21.74
CA THR A 7 -2.28 -66.84 22.32
C THR A 7 -2.42 -65.81 21.19
N VAL A 8 -3.54 -65.09 21.14
CA VAL A 8 -3.71 -63.97 20.21
C VAL A 8 -2.96 -62.78 20.82
N SER A 9 -1.95 -62.24 20.12
CA SER A 9 -1.17 -61.08 20.58
C SER A 9 -2.04 -59.83 20.52
N ALA A 10 -1.78 -58.92 21.43
CA ALA A 10 -2.37 -57.57 21.37
C ALA A 10 -1.97 -56.84 20.07
N PRO A 11 -2.85 -56.04 19.49
CA PRO A 11 -2.53 -55.26 18.30
C PRO A 11 -1.48 -54.19 18.62
N VAL A 12 -0.77 -53.70 17.59
CA VAL A 12 0.21 -52.62 17.71
C VAL A 12 -0.13 -51.55 16.72
N LEU A 13 -0.31 -50.31 17.19
CA LEU A 13 -0.47 -49.12 16.36
C LEU A 13 0.88 -48.50 16.09
N THR A 14 1.09 -48.04 14.85
CA THR A 14 2.30 -47.30 14.39
C THR A 14 2.01 -45.88 14.03
N SER A 15 0.78 -45.55 13.56
CA SER A 15 0.41 -44.17 13.23
C SER A 15 -1.10 -43.92 13.29
N VAL A 16 -1.46 -42.66 13.44
CA VAL A 16 -2.80 -42.11 13.25
C VAL A 16 -2.69 -40.90 12.32
N VAL A 17 -3.44 -40.86 11.23
CA VAL A 17 -3.37 -39.80 10.21
C VAL A 17 -4.78 -39.37 9.78
N PRO A 18 -5.15 -38.09 9.90
CA PRO A 18 -4.41 -37.02 10.58
C PRO A 18 -4.30 -37.23 12.09
N ALA A 19 -3.22 -36.70 12.72
CA ALA A 19 -2.97 -36.83 14.16
C ALA A 19 -3.65 -35.71 14.99
N SER A 20 -4.47 -34.90 14.36
CA SER A 20 -5.25 -33.83 15.01
C SER A 20 -6.57 -33.56 14.28
N GLY A 21 -7.52 -32.94 14.97
CA GLY A 21 -8.80 -32.51 14.43
C GLY A 21 -9.55 -31.62 15.41
N PRO A 22 -10.75 -31.12 15.04
CA PRO A 22 -11.50 -30.18 15.86
C PRO A 22 -12.01 -30.83 17.18
N GLU A 23 -12.18 -30.02 18.21
CA GLU A 23 -12.79 -30.45 19.48
C GLU A 23 -14.20 -31.00 19.29
N ALA A 24 -14.89 -30.53 18.27
CA ALA A 24 -16.22 -31.05 17.91
C ALA A 24 -16.21 -32.51 17.43
N GLY A 25 -15.04 -33.09 17.13
CA GLY A 25 -14.88 -34.39 16.54
C GLY A 25 -15.19 -34.43 15.03
N GLY A 26 -15.56 -35.58 14.52
CA GLY A 26 -15.94 -35.78 13.10
C GLY A 26 -14.77 -36.02 12.14
N THR A 27 -13.52 -35.88 12.56
CA THR A 27 -12.35 -36.17 11.73
C THR A 27 -12.27 -37.68 11.49
N THR A 28 -12.23 -38.09 10.21
CA THR A 28 -11.89 -39.46 9.83
C THR A 28 -10.39 -39.64 9.86
N VAL A 29 -9.90 -40.55 10.68
CA VAL A 29 -8.48 -40.89 10.79
C VAL A 29 -8.24 -42.29 10.24
N THR A 30 -7.07 -42.51 9.65
CA THR A 30 -6.55 -43.82 9.31
C THR A 30 -5.56 -44.24 10.40
N LEU A 31 -5.83 -45.37 11.05
CA LEU A 31 -4.96 -46.04 12.00
C LEU A 31 -4.18 -47.10 11.25
N THR A 32 -2.85 -47.05 11.34
CA THR A 32 -1.98 -48.07 10.76
C THR A 32 -1.32 -48.88 11.87
N GLY A 33 -1.18 -50.17 11.68
CA GLY A 33 -0.62 -51.07 12.69
C GLY A 33 -0.54 -52.51 12.25
N THR A 34 -0.58 -53.42 13.19
CA THR A 34 -0.64 -54.90 12.95
C THR A 34 -1.63 -55.54 13.90
N GLY A 35 -2.23 -56.68 13.48
CA GLY A 35 -3.20 -57.42 14.27
C GLY A 35 -4.54 -56.71 14.42
N LEU A 36 -4.94 -55.88 13.45
CA LEU A 36 -6.14 -55.05 13.52
C LEU A 36 -7.41 -55.72 12.99
N ALA A 37 -7.31 -56.88 12.30
CA ALA A 37 -8.42 -57.52 11.61
C ALA A 37 -9.60 -57.92 12.54
N THR A 38 -9.34 -58.11 13.83
CA THR A 38 -10.36 -58.50 14.81
C THR A 38 -10.70 -57.41 15.80
N ALA A 39 -10.52 -56.16 15.43
CA ALA A 39 -10.82 -55.01 16.30
C ALA A 39 -12.29 -54.98 16.73
N THR A 40 -12.51 -54.86 18.02
CA THR A 40 -13.83 -54.78 18.65
C THR A 40 -14.15 -53.39 19.15
N ALA A 41 -13.11 -52.55 19.38
CA ALA A 41 -13.26 -51.17 19.79
C ALA A 41 -12.06 -50.29 19.33
N VAL A 42 -12.38 -49.04 19.03
CA VAL A 42 -11.39 -47.93 18.87
C VAL A 42 -11.78 -46.86 19.86
N ARG A 43 -10.81 -46.36 20.62
CA ARG A 43 -11.03 -45.32 21.60
C ARG A 43 -10.06 -44.14 21.42
N PHE A 44 -10.56 -42.95 21.70
CA PHE A 44 -9.81 -41.71 21.83
C PHE A 44 -9.79 -41.30 23.32
N GLY A 45 -8.72 -41.62 24.03
CA GLY A 45 -8.71 -41.58 25.48
C GLY A 45 -9.75 -42.54 26.06
N ALA A 46 -10.63 -42.03 26.92
CA ALA A 46 -11.73 -42.80 27.48
C ALA A 46 -12.98 -42.91 26.54
N THR A 47 -13.07 -42.08 25.51
CA THR A 47 -14.27 -41.97 24.65
C THR A 47 -14.16 -42.93 23.46
N PRO A 48 -15.21 -43.72 23.16
CA PRO A 48 -15.25 -44.56 21.96
C PRO A 48 -15.23 -43.67 20.71
N ALA A 49 -14.60 -44.15 19.63
CA ALA A 49 -14.76 -43.60 18.29
C ALA A 49 -16.25 -43.51 17.93
N ALA A 50 -16.64 -42.42 17.22
CA ALA A 50 -18.03 -42.26 16.76
C ALA A 50 -18.44 -43.41 15.80
N SER A 51 -17.50 -43.89 15.00
CA SER A 51 -17.59 -45.11 14.20
C SER A 51 -16.18 -45.56 13.80
N PHE A 52 -16.05 -46.84 13.40
CA PHE A 52 -14.84 -47.34 12.77
C PHE A 52 -15.13 -48.46 11.78
N THR A 53 -14.22 -48.64 10.84
CA THR A 53 -14.29 -49.72 9.82
C THR A 53 -12.91 -50.35 9.71
N ILE A 54 -12.87 -51.68 9.82
CA ILE A 54 -11.68 -52.49 9.59
C ILE A 54 -11.48 -52.61 8.07
N VAL A 55 -10.38 -52.03 7.58
CA VAL A 55 -10.01 -52.09 6.15
C VAL A 55 -9.17 -53.33 5.86
N SER A 56 -8.23 -53.65 6.78
CA SER A 56 -7.34 -54.80 6.69
C SER A 56 -6.76 -55.13 8.06
N ASP A 57 -5.88 -56.16 8.14
CA ASP A 57 -5.12 -56.47 9.35
C ASP A 57 -4.16 -55.32 9.76
N THR A 58 -3.87 -54.42 8.85
CA THR A 58 -2.92 -53.31 9.08
C THR A 58 -3.56 -51.91 9.06
N HIS A 59 -4.86 -51.81 8.71
CA HIS A 59 -5.54 -50.52 8.57
C HIS A 59 -6.96 -50.50 9.11
N ILE A 60 -7.27 -49.50 9.92
CA ILE A 60 -8.63 -49.15 10.35
C ILE A 60 -8.87 -47.68 10.01
N THR A 61 -10.06 -47.36 9.48
CA THR A 61 -10.58 -45.99 9.46
C THR A 61 -11.48 -45.78 10.66
N ALA A 62 -11.33 -44.66 11.37
CA ALA A 62 -12.16 -44.34 12.52
C ALA A 62 -12.55 -42.85 12.52
N VAL A 63 -13.75 -42.55 13.02
CA VAL A 63 -14.22 -41.17 13.16
C VAL A 63 -13.99 -40.72 14.61
N ALA A 64 -13.21 -39.67 14.80
CA ALA A 64 -12.95 -39.14 16.12
C ALA A 64 -14.23 -38.60 16.76
N PRO A 65 -14.49 -38.95 18.03
CA PRO A 65 -15.59 -38.34 18.80
C PRO A 65 -15.25 -36.89 19.17
N ALA A 66 -16.19 -36.14 19.73
CA ALA A 66 -15.89 -34.88 20.38
C ALA A 66 -14.95 -35.10 21.58
N GLY A 67 -14.01 -34.16 21.79
CA GLY A 67 -13.01 -34.25 22.87
C GLY A 67 -12.16 -33.02 22.99
N THR A 68 -11.24 -33.00 23.96
CA THR A 68 -10.34 -31.88 24.23
C THR A 68 -8.93 -32.36 24.54
N GLY A 69 -7.93 -31.51 24.30
CA GLY A 69 -6.53 -31.81 24.63
C GLY A 69 -5.92 -32.93 23.77
N THR A 70 -4.82 -33.51 24.25
CA THR A 70 -4.15 -34.64 23.59
C THR A 70 -4.47 -35.93 24.30
N VAL A 71 -4.97 -36.91 23.56
CA VAL A 71 -5.39 -38.22 24.07
C VAL A 71 -4.74 -39.37 23.34
N PRO A 72 -4.51 -40.53 23.96
CA PRO A 72 -4.05 -41.73 23.25
C PRO A 72 -5.21 -42.34 22.45
N VAL A 73 -4.96 -42.71 21.21
CA VAL A 73 -5.84 -43.55 20.41
C VAL A 73 -5.41 -45.01 20.59
N THR A 74 -6.36 -45.87 20.91
CA THR A 74 -6.12 -47.32 21.14
C THR A 74 -7.14 -48.18 20.38
N VAL A 75 -6.69 -49.38 20.02
CA VAL A 75 -7.52 -50.39 19.40
C VAL A 75 -7.56 -51.60 20.33
N THR A 76 -8.74 -52.16 20.55
CA THR A 76 -8.96 -53.39 21.34
C THR A 76 -9.36 -54.54 20.41
N THR A 77 -8.73 -55.68 20.60
CA THR A 77 -9.02 -56.94 19.95
C THR A 77 -9.17 -58.06 21.01
N PRO A 78 -9.57 -59.29 20.66
CA PRO A 78 -9.54 -60.42 21.58
C PRO A 78 -8.14 -60.70 22.17
N GLY A 79 -7.08 -60.28 21.50
CA GLY A 79 -5.69 -60.37 21.98
C GLY A 79 -5.27 -59.33 22.99
N GLY A 80 -6.11 -58.33 23.24
CA GLY A 80 -5.83 -57.23 24.17
C GLY A 80 -5.96 -55.84 23.54
N THR A 81 -5.46 -54.80 24.25
CA THR A 81 -5.48 -53.41 23.79
C THR A 81 -4.09 -52.98 23.31
N SER A 82 -4.02 -52.21 22.23
CA SER A 82 -2.78 -51.71 21.64
C SER A 82 -2.07 -50.71 22.53
N ASN A 83 -0.84 -50.37 22.16
CA ASN A 83 -0.21 -49.11 22.60
C ASN A 83 -1.07 -47.89 22.17
N GLY A 84 -0.93 -46.76 22.88
CA GLY A 84 -1.57 -45.51 22.55
C GLY A 84 -0.73 -44.69 21.55
N ILE A 85 -1.36 -44.14 20.53
CA ILE A 85 -0.79 -43.12 19.64
C ILE A 85 -1.52 -41.79 19.90
N SER A 86 -0.76 -40.70 20.05
CA SER A 86 -1.32 -39.41 20.38
C SER A 86 -2.19 -38.82 19.26
N TYR A 87 -3.37 -38.33 19.63
CA TYR A 87 -4.24 -37.53 18.82
C TYR A 87 -4.60 -36.24 19.56
N THR A 88 -4.50 -35.09 18.87
CA THR A 88 -4.73 -33.79 19.48
C THR A 88 -6.03 -33.16 18.99
N TYR A 89 -6.89 -32.84 19.93
CA TYR A 89 -8.08 -32.01 19.67
C TYR A 89 -7.65 -30.53 19.67
N ALA A 90 -7.87 -29.86 18.56
CA ALA A 90 -7.54 -28.46 18.38
C ALA A 90 -8.78 -27.58 18.55
N GLY A 91 -8.68 -26.53 19.32
CA GLY A 91 -9.73 -25.52 19.43
C GLY A 91 -9.95 -24.79 18.11
N ALA A 92 -11.21 -24.41 17.85
CA ALA A 92 -11.54 -23.64 16.66
C ALA A 92 -10.76 -22.33 16.61
N PRO A 93 -10.20 -21.96 15.45
CA PRO A 93 -9.56 -20.64 15.28
C PRO A 93 -10.59 -19.54 15.41
N VAL A 94 -10.17 -18.36 15.88
CA VAL A 94 -10.96 -17.12 15.82
C VAL A 94 -10.07 -16.04 15.26
N LEU A 95 -10.38 -15.53 14.09
CA LEU A 95 -9.73 -14.39 13.47
C LEU A 95 -10.41 -13.11 13.93
N SER A 96 -9.65 -12.17 14.54
CA SER A 96 -10.18 -10.95 15.14
C SER A 96 -9.87 -9.70 14.34
N SER A 97 -8.68 -9.61 13.73
CA SER A 97 -8.26 -8.44 12.96
C SER A 97 -7.17 -8.74 11.96
N VAL A 98 -6.98 -7.79 11.02
CA VAL A 98 -5.89 -7.77 10.04
C VAL A 98 -5.32 -6.35 9.94
N VAL A 99 -3.98 -6.22 9.90
CA VAL A 99 -3.29 -4.92 9.81
C VAL A 99 -2.06 -5.05 8.90
N PRO A 100 -1.91 -4.17 7.89
CA PRO A 100 -2.92 -3.23 7.38
C PRO A 100 -4.14 -3.97 6.80
N ASN A 101 -5.31 -3.32 6.88
CA ASN A 101 -6.56 -3.90 6.38
C ASN A 101 -6.88 -3.50 4.92
N GLN A 102 -5.94 -2.89 4.23
CA GLN A 102 -6.06 -2.51 2.82
C GLN A 102 -4.71 -2.55 2.11
N GLY A 103 -4.73 -2.71 0.79
CA GLY A 103 -3.55 -2.73 -0.04
C GLY A 103 -3.88 -2.82 -1.52
N PRO A 104 -2.85 -2.84 -2.39
CA PRO A 104 -3.02 -2.78 -3.83
C PRO A 104 -3.71 -4.02 -4.40
N ILE A 105 -4.45 -3.84 -5.50
CA ILE A 105 -5.03 -4.95 -6.28
C ILE A 105 -3.97 -5.93 -6.79
N SER A 106 -2.73 -5.49 -6.96
CA SER A 106 -1.59 -6.34 -7.32
C SER A 106 -1.13 -7.26 -6.20
N GLY A 107 -1.62 -7.07 -4.97
CA GLY A 107 -1.14 -7.79 -3.80
C GLY A 107 0.32 -7.49 -3.48
N GLY A 108 1.01 -8.48 -2.88
CA GLY A 108 2.44 -8.43 -2.56
C GLY A 108 2.77 -7.77 -1.22
N ASN A 109 1.86 -7.00 -0.63
CA ASN A 109 2.06 -6.44 0.71
C ASN A 109 1.87 -7.52 1.79
N THR A 110 2.56 -7.36 2.90
CA THR A 110 2.43 -8.25 4.06
C THR A 110 1.42 -7.69 5.04
N VAL A 111 0.56 -8.55 5.56
CA VAL A 111 -0.41 -8.24 6.62
C VAL A 111 -0.18 -9.14 7.83
N THR A 112 -0.55 -8.63 8.99
CA THR A 112 -0.58 -9.37 10.25
C THR A 112 -2.02 -9.67 10.63
N LEU A 113 -2.35 -10.95 10.77
CA LEU A 113 -3.62 -11.44 11.27
C LEU A 113 -3.48 -11.71 12.77
N THR A 114 -4.44 -11.22 13.55
CA THR A 114 -4.49 -11.45 15.00
C THR A 114 -5.75 -12.22 15.37
N GLY A 115 -5.61 -13.16 16.32
CA GLY A 115 -6.72 -14.01 16.73
C GLY A 115 -6.31 -15.00 17.80
N VAL A 116 -6.93 -16.18 17.80
CA VAL A 116 -6.56 -17.31 18.69
C VAL A 116 -6.61 -18.64 17.95
N ASN A 117 -5.93 -19.65 18.50
CA ASN A 117 -5.88 -21.02 18.00
C ASN A 117 -5.33 -21.16 16.58
N PHE A 118 -4.32 -20.37 16.21
CA PHE A 118 -3.70 -20.39 14.90
C PHE A 118 -2.64 -21.50 14.74
N THR A 119 -2.31 -22.22 15.80
CA THR A 119 -1.33 -23.30 15.75
C THR A 119 -1.73 -24.35 14.71
N GLY A 120 -0.78 -24.70 13.84
CA GLY A 120 -1.01 -25.66 12.76
C GLY A 120 -1.92 -25.15 11.63
N ALA A 121 -2.07 -23.83 11.46
CA ALA A 121 -2.84 -23.29 10.33
C ALA A 121 -2.32 -23.85 9.00
N THR A 122 -3.25 -24.34 8.17
CA THR A 122 -2.99 -24.99 6.88
C THR A 122 -3.34 -24.11 5.70
N ALA A 123 -4.20 -23.09 5.90
CA ALA A 123 -4.58 -22.17 4.85
C ALA A 123 -4.94 -20.78 5.40
N VAL A 124 -4.61 -19.76 4.62
CA VAL A 124 -5.10 -18.39 4.74
C VAL A 124 -5.60 -17.96 3.37
N THR A 125 -6.84 -17.45 3.27
CA THR A 125 -7.40 -17.00 1.98
C THR A 125 -7.95 -15.60 2.06
N PHE A 126 -7.84 -14.86 0.95
CA PHE A 126 -8.43 -13.55 0.69
C PHE A 126 -9.55 -13.73 -0.33
N GLY A 127 -10.80 -13.73 0.14
CA GLY A 127 -11.92 -14.24 -0.66
C GLY A 127 -11.72 -15.71 -0.96
N THR A 128 -11.69 -16.06 -2.25
CA THR A 128 -11.42 -17.43 -2.72
C THR A 128 -9.94 -17.68 -3.05
N THR A 129 -9.09 -16.64 -3.01
CA THR A 129 -7.68 -16.72 -3.43
C THR A 129 -6.80 -17.02 -2.22
N PRO A 130 -5.96 -18.09 -2.25
CA PRO A 130 -4.98 -18.34 -1.20
C PRO A 130 -3.97 -17.19 -1.06
N ALA A 131 -3.54 -16.92 0.17
CA ALA A 131 -2.37 -16.05 0.41
C ALA A 131 -1.18 -16.58 -0.40
N THR A 132 -0.37 -15.67 -0.95
CA THR A 132 0.85 -16.04 -1.71
C THR A 132 1.81 -16.85 -0.83
N SER A 133 1.89 -16.49 0.44
CA SER A 133 2.56 -17.24 1.49
C SER A 133 2.03 -16.78 2.85
N PHE A 134 2.20 -17.59 3.89
CA PHE A 134 1.94 -17.18 5.26
C PHE A 134 2.86 -17.91 6.24
N THR A 135 3.01 -17.33 7.42
CA THR A 135 3.79 -17.90 8.52
C THR A 135 3.01 -17.76 9.82
N VAL A 136 2.84 -18.86 10.54
CA VAL A 136 2.30 -18.85 11.90
C VAL A 136 3.41 -18.40 12.85
N VAL A 137 3.30 -17.15 13.34
CA VAL A 137 4.28 -16.55 14.24
C VAL A 137 4.06 -17.04 15.66
N SER A 138 2.80 -17.19 16.05
CA SER A 138 2.39 -17.66 17.38
C SER A 138 0.97 -18.25 17.32
N PRO A 139 0.45 -18.85 18.41
CA PRO A 139 -0.95 -19.28 18.48
C PRO A 139 -1.98 -18.16 18.27
N THR A 140 -1.53 -16.87 18.34
CA THR A 140 -2.39 -15.69 18.22
C THR A 140 -2.06 -14.79 17.04
N GLN A 141 -1.03 -15.13 16.24
CA GLN A 141 -0.57 -14.27 15.16
C GLN A 141 -0.11 -15.06 13.94
N ILE A 142 -0.57 -14.62 12.76
CA ILE A 142 -0.10 -15.07 11.45
C ILE A 142 0.36 -13.84 10.66
N THR A 143 1.48 -13.92 9.96
CA THR A 143 1.84 -13.00 8.87
C THR A 143 1.50 -13.64 7.54
N ALA A 144 0.91 -12.89 6.61
CA ALA A 144 0.54 -13.38 5.30
C ALA A 144 0.86 -12.37 4.21
N VAL A 145 1.32 -12.86 3.05
CA VAL A 145 1.51 -12.05 1.84
C VAL A 145 0.23 -12.09 1.04
N VAL A 146 -0.33 -10.91 0.80
CA VAL A 146 -1.61 -10.73 0.12
C VAL A 146 -1.48 -11.15 -1.34
N PRO A 147 -2.38 -11.98 -1.89
CA PRO A 147 -2.39 -12.33 -3.32
C PRO A 147 -2.94 -11.17 -4.16
N VAL A 148 -2.82 -11.28 -5.48
CA VAL A 148 -3.57 -10.44 -6.43
C VAL A 148 -5.07 -10.63 -6.21
N GLY A 149 -5.84 -9.53 -6.24
CA GLY A 149 -7.30 -9.59 -6.06
C GLY A 149 -8.05 -8.45 -6.75
N PRO A 150 -9.37 -8.61 -6.94
CA PRO A 150 -10.22 -7.56 -7.50
C PRO A 150 -10.39 -6.42 -6.48
N ALA A 151 -10.56 -5.18 -6.98
CA ALA A 151 -10.85 -4.05 -6.11
C ALA A 151 -12.13 -4.26 -5.27
N GLY A 152 -12.08 -3.84 -4.01
CA GLY A 152 -13.18 -3.94 -3.06
C GLY A 152 -12.89 -4.81 -1.85
N PRO A 153 -13.90 -4.99 -0.97
CA PRO A 153 -13.76 -5.76 0.25
C PRO A 153 -13.75 -7.26 -0.03
N VAL A 154 -12.91 -7.99 0.69
CA VAL A 154 -12.87 -9.45 0.66
C VAL A 154 -12.93 -10.04 2.07
N THR A 155 -13.50 -11.22 2.18
CA THR A 155 -13.50 -12.02 3.40
C THR A 155 -12.13 -12.63 3.60
N LEU A 156 -11.61 -12.55 4.80
CA LEU A 156 -10.39 -13.24 5.21
C LEU A 156 -10.76 -14.54 5.91
N THR A 157 -10.07 -15.64 5.56
CA THR A 157 -10.36 -16.95 6.17
C THR A 157 -9.05 -17.61 6.61
N VAL A 158 -9.05 -18.18 7.80
CA VAL A 158 -7.95 -19.00 8.36
C VAL A 158 -8.49 -20.40 8.64
N THR A 159 -7.78 -21.42 8.15
CA THR A 159 -8.09 -22.85 8.40
C THR A 159 -6.99 -23.46 9.25
N THR A 160 -7.38 -24.17 10.28
CA THR A 160 -6.50 -24.92 11.19
C THR A 160 -7.05 -26.32 11.38
N PRO A 161 -6.33 -27.26 12.01
CA PRO A 161 -6.91 -28.57 12.40
C PRO A 161 -8.17 -28.45 13.28
N GLY A 162 -8.34 -27.31 14.01
CA GLY A 162 -9.52 -27.03 14.83
C GLY A 162 -10.73 -26.53 14.06
N GLY A 163 -10.60 -26.26 12.75
CA GLY A 163 -11.67 -25.74 11.91
C GLY A 163 -11.29 -24.49 11.13
N THR A 164 -12.30 -23.72 10.76
CA THR A 164 -12.17 -22.53 9.92
C THR A 164 -12.79 -21.31 10.60
N SER A 165 -12.12 -20.16 10.52
CA SER A 165 -12.64 -18.87 10.95
C SER A 165 -12.60 -17.88 9.79
N SER A 166 -13.68 -17.10 9.65
CA SER A 166 -13.79 -16.07 8.61
C SER A 166 -14.13 -14.72 9.21
N LEU A 167 -13.50 -13.68 8.68
CA LEU A 167 -13.77 -12.28 9.02
C LEU A 167 -14.25 -11.57 7.75
N GLN A 168 -15.54 -11.20 7.74
CA GLN A 168 -16.18 -10.60 6.58
C GLN A 168 -15.66 -9.19 6.31
N SER A 169 -15.46 -8.86 5.03
CA SER A 169 -15.01 -7.53 4.58
C SER A 169 -13.78 -7.01 5.33
N ALA A 170 -12.89 -7.92 5.71
CA ALA A 170 -11.77 -7.60 6.60
C ALA A 170 -10.59 -6.95 5.90
N TYR A 171 -10.46 -7.19 4.59
CA TYR A 171 -9.39 -6.62 3.77
C TYR A 171 -9.97 -5.96 2.54
N PHE A 172 -9.43 -4.78 2.17
CA PHE A 172 -9.87 -4.00 1.01
C PHE A 172 -8.76 -3.92 -0.03
N TYR A 173 -9.03 -4.43 -1.22
CA TYR A 173 -8.19 -4.20 -2.38
C TYR A 173 -8.47 -2.82 -2.98
N VAL A 174 -7.45 -1.98 -3.05
CA VAL A 174 -7.53 -0.59 -3.52
C VAL A 174 -6.87 -0.47 -4.90
N ASN A 175 -7.55 0.22 -5.81
CA ASN A 175 -6.98 0.52 -7.13
C ASN A 175 -5.73 1.40 -7.00
N THR A 176 -4.77 1.19 -7.89
CA THR A 176 -3.60 2.06 -8.00
C THR A 176 -4.03 3.48 -8.38
N PRO A 177 -3.51 4.53 -7.74
CA PRO A 177 -3.78 5.91 -8.14
C PRO A 177 -3.21 6.19 -9.53
N ILE A 178 -3.85 7.10 -10.25
CA ILE A 178 -3.44 7.54 -11.58
C ILE A 178 -3.41 9.06 -11.58
N LEU A 179 -2.31 9.67 -12.01
CA LEU A 179 -2.22 11.10 -12.29
C LEU A 179 -2.37 11.36 -13.78
N THR A 180 -3.14 12.39 -14.13
CA THR A 180 -3.34 12.86 -15.51
C THR A 180 -2.71 14.22 -15.76
N ALA A 181 -2.62 15.09 -14.74
CA ALA A 181 -2.06 16.43 -14.87
C ALA A 181 -1.57 17.01 -13.55
N VAL A 182 -0.64 17.96 -13.65
CA VAL A 182 -0.24 18.92 -12.62
C VAL A 182 -0.43 20.34 -13.15
N ALA A 183 -1.08 21.23 -12.42
CA ALA A 183 -1.34 22.60 -12.82
C ALA A 183 -1.13 23.60 -11.67
N PRO A 184 -0.28 24.63 -11.85
CA PRO A 184 0.59 24.90 -13.00
C PRO A 184 1.68 23.82 -13.15
N PRO A 185 2.17 23.55 -14.41
CA PRO A 185 3.14 22.50 -14.67
C PRO A 185 4.60 22.92 -14.39
N SER A 186 4.83 24.12 -13.92
CA SER A 186 6.15 24.64 -13.61
C SER A 186 6.11 25.69 -12.49
N GLY A 187 7.28 25.95 -11.89
CA GLY A 187 7.43 26.97 -10.86
C GLY A 187 8.88 27.16 -10.43
N PRO A 188 9.12 28.01 -9.41
CA PRO A 188 10.44 28.42 -8.99
C PRO A 188 11.25 27.30 -8.32
N LEU A 189 12.58 27.41 -8.35
CA LEU A 189 13.49 26.47 -7.67
C LEU A 189 13.27 26.45 -6.16
N SER A 190 12.84 27.57 -5.57
CA SER A 190 12.52 27.67 -4.14
C SER A 190 11.28 26.90 -3.74
N GLY A 191 10.47 26.46 -4.71
CA GLY A 191 9.15 25.90 -4.44
C GLY A 191 8.21 26.94 -3.81
N GLY A 192 7.32 26.48 -2.91
CA GLY A 192 6.35 27.31 -2.17
C GLY A 192 5.07 27.61 -2.93
N ASN A 193 5.02 27.43 -4.24
CA ASN A 193 3.80 27.57 -5.03
C ASN A 193 2.88 26.36 -4.84
N THR A 194 1.57 26.61 -4.94
CA THR A 194 0.57 25.54 -4.86
C THR A 194 0.23 25.02 -6.27
N VAL A 195 0.21 23.72 -6.40
CA VAL A 195 -0.26 23.03 -7.62
C VAL A 195 -1.50 22.18 -7.34
N THR A 196 -2.30 21.97 -8.37
CA THR A 196 -3.39 21.02 -8.37
C THR A 196 -2.97 19.78 -9.16
N LEU A 197 -3.04 18.62 -8.53
CA LEU A 197 -2.88 17.32 -9.16
C LEU A 197 -4.26 16.79 -9.50
N THR A 198 -4.46 16.37 -10.75
CA THR A 198 -5.71 15.78 -11.22
C THR A 198 -5.46 14.32 -11.62
N GLY A 199 -6.42 13.45 -11.32
CA GLY A 199 -6.25 12.02 -11.56
C GLY A 199 -7.46 11.19 -11.18
N ALA A 200 -7.22 9.96 -10.72
CA ALA A 200 -8.22 9.03 -10.19
C ALA A 200 -7.63 8.20 -9.05
N ASN A 201 -8.49 7.69 -8.16
CA ASN A 201 -8.12 6.88 -6.99
C ASN A 201 -7.14 7.62 -6.06
N LEU A 202 -7.32 8.92 -5.87
CA LEU A 202 -6.45 9.78 -5.07
C LEU A 202 -6.88 9.89 -3.61
N ILE A 203 -8.06 9.36 -3.28
CA ILE A 203 -8.56 9.38 -1.89
C ILE A 203 -7.59 8.61 -0.97
N GLU A 204 -7.46 9.09 0.27
CA GLU A 204 -6.52 8.52 1.26
C GLU A 204 -5.04 8.54 0.81
N ALA A 205 -4.66 9.48 -0.06
CA ALA A 205 -3.25 9.67 -0.39
C ALA A 205 -2.42 9.92 0.88
N THR A 206 -1.33 9.17 1.00
CA THR A 206 -0.41 9.23 2.15
C THR A 206 0.86 10.00 1.84
N ALA A 207 1.19 10.16 0.56
CA ALA A 207 2.35 10.94 0.13
C ALA A 207 2.14 11.55 -1.26
N VAL A 208 2.71 12.74 -1.45
CA VAL A 208 2.93 13.40 -2.74
C VAL A 208 4.41 13.71 -2.84
N ARG A 209 5.04 13.35 -3.96
CA ARG A 209 6.48 13.58 -4.18
C ARG A 209 6.74 14.32 -5.48
N PHE A 210 7.80 15.14 -5.46
CA PHE A 210 8.41 15.80 -6.61
C PHE A 210 9.82 15.23 -6.76
N GLY A 211 10.02 14.29 -7.66
CA GLY A 211 11.20 13.44 -7.68
C GLY A 211 11.30 12.63 -6.38
N THR A 212 12.43 12.75 -5.69
CA THR A 212 12.67 12.11 -4.40
C THR A 212 12.16 12.92 -3.20
N THR A 213 11.82 14.21 -3.40
CA THR A 213 11.45 15.14 -2.32
C THR A 213 9.94 15.12 -2.08
N ALA A 214 9.53 15.01 -0.82
CA ALA A 214 8.12 15.11 -0.47
C ALA A 214 7.59 16.54 -0.67
N ALA A 215 6.31 16.66 -1.08
CA ALA A 215 5.60 17.95 -1.03
C ALA A 215 5.68 18.54 0.37
N THR A 216 5.79 19.85 0.47
CA THR A 216 5.85 20.55 1.78
C THR A 216 4.59 20.30 2.59
N THR A 217 3.44 20.37 1.94
CA THR A 217 2.12 19.98 2.43
C THR A 217 1.26 19.55 1.26
N PHE A 218 0.22 18.76 1.52
CA PHE A 218 -0.83 18.49 0.53
C PHE A 218 -2.18 18.27 1.21
N THR A 219 -3.25 18.42 0.43
CA THR A 219 -4.62 18.19 0.86
C THR A 219 -5.36 17.39 -0.21
N VAL A 220 -5.93 16.26 0.17
CA VAL A 220 -6.82 15.49 -0.69
C VAL A 220 -8.17 16.19 -0.72
N VAL A 221 -8.54 16.72 -1.88
CA VAL A 221 -9.81 17.44 -2.09
C VAL A 221 -10.92 16.48 -2.48
N SER A 222 -10.60 15.49 -3.29
CA SER A 222 -11.53 14.45 -3.76
C SER A 222 -10.76 13.24 -4.29
N ASP A 223 -11.48 12.20 -4.71
CA ASP A 223 -10.88 11.04 -5.38
C ASP A 223 -10.12 11.40 -6.68
N THR A 224 -10.40 12.57 -7.27
CA THR A 224 -9.79 13.00 -8.54
C THR A 224 -8.89 14.21 -8.40
N ARG A 225 -8.70 14.75 -7.19
CA ARG A 225 -8.01 16.03 -7.00
C ARG A 225 -7.26 16.12 -5.69
N ILE A 226 -5.98 16.51 -5.78
CA ILE A 226 -5.12 16.89 -4.65
C ILE A 226 -4.56 18.29 -4.90
N THR A 227 -4.47 19.13 -3.87
CA THR A 227 -3.66 20.35 -3.87
C THR A 227 -2.36 20.08 -3.10
N ALA A 228 -1.23 20.53 -3.63
CA ALA A 228 0.07 20.31 -3.00
C ALA A 228 0.95 21.57 -3.06
N VAL A 229 1.71 21.83 -2.01
CA VAL A 229 2.75 22.88 -1.99
C VAL A 229 4.06 22.26 -2.45
N VAL A 230 4.59 22.79 -3.53
CA VAL A 230 5.81 22.30 -4.18
C VAL A 230 7.01 22.52 -3.26
N PRO A 231 7.87 21.52 -3.00
CA PRO A 231 9.11 21.70 -2.26
C PRO A 231 10.16 22.45 -3.09
N ALA A 232 11.24 22.92 -2.48
CA ALA A 232 12.40 23.40 -3.22
C ALA A 232 13.03 22.27 -4.04
N GLY A 233 13.52 22.58 -5.25
CA GLY A 233 14.09 21.60 -6.17
C GLY A 233 15.17 22.16 -7.08
N ALA A 234 15.94 21.27 -7.71
CA ALA A 234 16.93 21.63 -8.72
C ALA A 234 16.25 21.98 -10.05
N ALA A 235 16.88 22.83 -10.86
CA ALA A 235 16.38 23.20 -12.18
C ALA A 235 16.18 21.96 -13.08
N GLY A 236 15.07 21.93 -13.81
CA GLY A 236 14.71 20.86 -14.73
C GLY A 236 13.43 20.11 -14.35
N PRO A 237 13.11 19.05 -15.07
CA PRO A 237 11.93 18.26 -14.82
C PRO A 237 12.05 17.40 -13.56
N ALA A 238 10.95 17.27 -12.84
CA ALA A 238 10.78 16.38 -11.71
C ALA A 238 9.49 15.57 -11.88
N ASP A 239 9.58 14.28 -11.66
CA ASP A 239 8.44 13.37 -11.68
C ASP A 239 7.57 13.60 -10.44
N VAL A 240 6.28 13.91 -10.63
CA VAL A 240 5.31 14.03 -9.55
C VAL A 240 4.55 12.72 -9.43
N THR A 241 4.52 12.17 -8.23
CA THR A 241 3.82 10.93 -7.91
C THR A 241 2.97 11.08 -6.65
N VAL A 242 1.91 10.27 -6.57
CA VAL A 242 1.03 10.16 -5.40
C VAL A 242 1.05 8.70 -4.93
N THR A 243 1.12 8.50 -3.61
CA THR A 243 1.04 7.17 -2.99
C THR A 243 -0.23 7.05 -2.17
N THR A 244 -0.96 5.96 -2.35
CA THR A 244 -2.13 5.55 -1.55
C THR A 244 -1.92 4.12 -1.06
N ALA A 245 -2.88 3.55 -0.35
CA ALA A 245 -2.88 2.12 -0.05
C ALA A 245 -2.88 1.23 -1.32
N GLY A 246 -3.39 1.74 -2.46
CA GLY A 246 -3.36 1.07 -3.76
C GLY A 246 -2.00 1.07 -4.46
N GLY A 247 -0.98 1.69 -3.86
CA GLY A 247 0.36 1.79 -4.42
C GLY A 247 0.73 3.21 -4.83
N THR A 248 1.75 3.34 -5.69
CA THR A 248 2.22 4.62 -6.22
C THR A 248 1.72 4.82 -7.66
N SER A 249 1.30 6.04 -7.99
CA SER A 249 0.79 6.41 -9.31
C SER A 249 1.89 6.35 -10.41
N ASN A 250 1.45 6.46 -11.67
CA ASN A 250 2.32 6.93 -12.73
C ASN A 250 2.83 8.34 -12.41
N ALA A 251 3.94 8.74 -13.03
CA ALA A 251 4.50 10.08 -12.92
C ALA A 251 3.81 11.04 -13.91
N VAL A 252 3.67 12.31 -13.48
CA VAL A 252 3.44 13.48 -14.35
C VAL A 252 4.58 14.47 -14.12
N SER A 253 5.00 15.18 -15.19
CA SER A 253 6.17 16.05 -15.10
C SER A 253 5.80 17.44 -14.56
N TYR A 254 6.59 17.92 -13.60
CA TYR A 254 6.64 19.30 -13.14
C TYR A 254 8.04 19.86 -13.42
N VAL A 255 8.15 21.13 -13.88
CA VAL A 255 9.43 21.71 -14.27
C VAL A 255 9.84 22.81 -13.29
N TYR A 256 10.96 22.64 -12.62
CA TYR A 256 11.59 23.68 -11.82
C TYR A 256 12.36 24.64 -12.73
N LEU A 257 12.00 25.93 -12.68
CA LEU A 257 12.56 26.97 -13.52
C LEU A 257 13.38 27.96 -12.66
N PRO A 258 14.58 28.35 -13.11
CA PRO A 258 15.31 29.42 -12.48
C PRO A 258 14.56 30.75 -12.62
N ALA A 259 14.74 31.64 -11.64
CA ALA A 259 14.21 32.99 -11.71
C ALA A 259 14.84 33.75 -12.90
N PRO A 260 14.11 34.70 -13.50
CA PRO A 260 14.66 35.57 -14.52
C PRO A 260 15.77 36.48 -13.93
N VAL A 261 16.79 36.75 -14.71
CA VAL A 261 17.84 37.69 -14.36
C VAL A 261 17.84 38.83 -15.37
N VAL A 262 17.65 40.05 -14.93
CA VAL A 262 17.80 41.23 -15.74
C VAL A 262 19.19 41.82 -15.49
N ALA A 263 20.01 41.87 -16.55
CA ALA A 263 21.38 42.38 -16.46
C ALA A 263 21.49 43.86 -16.81
N THR A 264 20.78 44.28 -17.85
CA THR A 264 20.81 45.68 -18.30
C THR A 264 19.43 46.17 -18.74
N LEU A 265 19.28 47.53 -18.69
CA LEU A 265 18.10 48.24 -19.17
C LEU A 265 18.60 49.42 -20.04
N ILE A 266 18.20 49.46 -21.31
CA ILE A 266 18.66 50.50 -22.25
C ILE A 266 17.50 50.98 -23.14
N PRO A 267 17.22 52.33 -23.22
CA PRO A 267 17.75 53.38 -22.40
C PRO A 267 17.27 53.29 -20.93
N ASN A 268 18.11 53.68 -19.98
CA ASN A 268 17.83 53.60 -18.54
C ASN A 268 17.07 54.81 -18.00
N GLN A 269 16.66 55.73 -18.87
CA GLN A 269 15.86 56.91 -18.52
C GLN A 269 14.85 57.28 -19.61
N GLY A 270 13.78 57.98 -19.21
CA GLY A 270 12.78 58.47 -20.12
C GLY A 270 11.83 59.49 -19.48
N PRO A 271 10.93 60.12 -20.27
CA PRO A 271 10.09 61.20 -19.80
C PRO A 271 8.98 60.71 -18.85
N THR A 272 8.48 61.61 -18.01
CA THR A 272 7.33 61.38 -17.13
C THR A 272 6.04 61.01 -17.88
N SER A 273 5.94 61.47 -19.14
CA SER A 273 4.79 61.13 -20.02
C SER A 273 4.76 59.62 -20.44
N GLY A 274 5.84 58.88 -20.24
CA GLY A 274 6.01 57.54 -20.79
C GLY A 274 6.07 57.55 -22.31
N GLY A 275 5.67 56.43 -22.95
CA GLY A 275 5.55 56.29 -24.41
C GLY A 275 6.85 56.01 -25.16
N ILE A 276 7.97 55.83 -24.48
CA ILE A 276 9.21 55.31 -25.06
C ILE A 276 9.38 53.85 -24.75
N THR A 277 10.09 53.13 -25.61
CA THR A 277 10.47 51.75 -25.34
C THR A 277 11.88 51.68 -24.77
N PHE A 278 12.14 50.72 -23.90
CA PHE A 278 13.47 50.32 -23.47
C PHE A 278 13.64 48.81 -23.60
N THR A 279 14.85 48.35 -23.77
CA THR A 279 15.16 46.90 -23.87
C THR A 279 15.77 46.43 -22.54
N LEU A 280 15.22 45.37 -22.01
CA LEU A 280 15.80 44.57 -20.93
C LEU A 280 16.62 43.44 -21.57
N THR A 281 17.86 43.31 -21.12
CA THR A 281 18.71 42.15 -21.48
C THR A 281 18.97 41.29 -20.23
N GLY A 282 19.06 39.98 -20.41
CA GLY A 282 19.23 39.09 -19.28
C GLY A 282 19.21 37.62 -19.65
N THR A 283 18.72 36.76 -18.75
CA THR A 283 18.53 35.34 -18.97
C THR A 283 17.20 34.87 -18.36
N HIS A 284 16.67 33.79 -18.90
CA HIS A 284 15.40 33.19 -18.49
C HIS A 284 14.18 34.12 -18.62
N LEU A 285 14.20 34.94 -19.67
CA LEU A 285 13.16 35.95 -19.94
C LEU A 285 12.05 35.43 -20.88
N ALA A 286 12.25 34.30 -21.55
CA ALA A 286 11.32 33.77 -22.56
C ALA A 286 9.88 33.57 -22.08
N GLN A 287 9.70 33.26 -20.79
CA GLN A 287 8.39 32.99 -20.21
C GLN A 287 7.88 34.15 -19.34
N ALA A 288 8.29 35.41 -19.62
CA ALA A 288 7.83 36.57 -18.89
C ALA A 288 6.30 36.71 -18.95
N THR A 289 5.68 36.84 -17.79
CA THR A 289 4.24 36.97 -17.60
C THR A 289 3.87 38.41 -17.16
N ALA A 290 4.81 39.14 -16.58
CA ALA A 290 4.63 40.54 -16.20
C ALA A 290 5.97 41.26 -16.17
N VAL A 291 5.90 42.56 -16.50
CA VAL A 291 6.96 43.52 -16.26
C VAL A 291 6.38 44.70 -15.45
N LEU A 292 7.00 45.02 -14.34
CA LEU A 292 6.58 46.16 -13.49
C LEU A 292 7.65 47.25 -13.54
N VAL A 293 7.21 48.51 -13.66
CA VAL A 293 8.06 49.71 -13.59
C VAL A 293 7.57 50.56 -12.41
N GLY A 294 8.32 50.57 -11.31
CA GLY A 294 7.90 51.22 -10.08
C GLY A 294 6.57 50.66 -9.54
N GLY A 295 6.34 49.34 -9.65
CA GLY A 295 5.10 48.69 -9.25
C GLY A 295 3.94 48.80 -10.24
N THR A 296 4.10 49.61 -11.31
CA THR A 296 3.07 49.79 -12.37
C THR A 296 3.28 48.77 -13.48
N PRO A 297 2.24 47.99 -13.89
CA PRO A 297 2.35 47.08 -15.03
C PRO A 297 2.71 47.86 -16.32
N ALA A 298 3.69 47.33 -17.05
CA ALA A 298 4.13 47.87 -18.34
C ALA A 298 3.76 46.92 -19.48
N GLY A 299 3.42 47.47 -20.67
CA GLY A 299 3.33 46.70 -21.90
C GLY A 299 4.73 46.19 -22.28
N PHE A 300 4.81 44.94 -22.75
CA PHE A 300 6.08 44.36 -23.14
C PHE A 300 5.92 43.31 -24.24
N THR A 301 7.03 43.11 -24.97
CA THR A 301 7.15 42.02 -25.99
C THR A 301 8.39 41.22 -25.69
N VAL A 302 8.23 39.91 -25.50
CA VAL A 302 9.35 38.94 -25.38
C VAL A 302 9.92 38.68 -26.76
N VAL A 303 11.19 39.10 -26.97
CA VAL A 303 11.91 38.91 -28.22
C VAL A 303 12.68 37.56 -28.22
N SER A 304 13.30 37.24 -27.06
CA SER A 304 14.04 35.99 -26.86
C SER A 304 14.17 35.66 -25.37
N ASP A 305 14.86 34.56 -25.05
CA ASP A 305 15.19 34.23 -23.65
C ASP A 305 16.09 35.28 -23.01
N SER A 306 16.75 36.12 -23.81
CA SER A 306 17.70 37.13 -23.34
C SER A 306 17.25 38.57 -23.55
N HIS A 307 16.11 38.82 -24.22
CA HIS A 307 15.67 40.17 -24.58
C HIS A 307 14.15 40.37 -24.44
N ILE A 308 13.75 41.42 -23.74
CA ILE A 308 12.38 41.95 -23.65
C ILE A 308 12.37 43.42 -24.04
N VAL A 309 11.44 43.83 -24.90
CA VAL A 309 11.16 45.25 -25.17
C VAL A 309 9.95 45.66 -24.31
N VAL A 310 10.09 46.78 -23.59
CA VAL A 310 9.10 47.25 -22.61
C VAL A 310 8.68 48.70 -22.97
N ASP A 311 7.37 48.94 -22.93
CA ASP A 311 6.80 50.28 -23.08
C ASP A 311 6.82 51.00 -21.71
N ALA A 312 7.55 52.11 -21.58
CA ALA A 312 7.63 52.86 -20.34
C ALA A 312 6.27 53.46 -20.00
N PRO A 313 5.63 53.12 -18.86
CA PRO A 313 4.38 53.74 -18.45
C PRO A 313 4.60 55.18 -17.96
N PRO A 314 3.59 56.07 -18.08
CA PRO A 314 3.68 57.44 -17.53
C PRO A 314 3.66 57.40 -15.99
N GLY A 315 4.14 58.50 -15.37
CA GLY A 315 4.08 58.66 -13.92
C GLY A 315 5.03 59.71 -13.36
N ALA A 316 5.13 59.74 -12.03
CA ALA A 316 5.97 60.72 -11.31
C ALA A 316 7.47 60.53 -11.64
N PRO A 317 8.27 61.66 -11.63
CA PRO A 317 9.71 61.55 -11.82
C PRO A 317 10.38 60.84 -10.66
N GLY A 318 11.51 60.16 -10.94
CA GLY A 318 12.29 59.45 -9.94
C GLY A 318 12.91 58.15 -10.43
N LEU A 319 13.70 57.56 -9.55
CA LEU A 319 14.30 56.24 -9.78
C LEU A 319 13.25 55.14 -9.46
N LEU A 320 13.03 54.28 -10.38
CA LEU A 320 11.99 53.21 -10.32
C LEU A 320 12.64 51.87 -10.48
N ASP A 321 12.21 50.93 -9.66
CA ASP A 321 12.57 49.51 -9.81
C ASP A 321 11.82 48.89 -10.98
N VAL A 322 12.52 48.20 -11.87
CA VAL A 322 11.95 47.39 -12.94
C VAL A 322 12.20 45.92 -12.63
N THR A 323 11.12 45.15 -12.61
CA THR A 323 11.16 43.71 -12.34
C THR A 323 10.45 42.93 -13.42
N VAL A 324 10.92 41.75 -13.71
CA VAL A 324 10.31 40.78 -14.62
C VAL A 324 9.84 39.59 -13.81
N THR A 325 8.60 39.14 -14.05
CA THR A 325 8.02 37.92 -13.45
C THR A 325 7.92 36.83 -14.52
N THR A 326 8.37 35.65 -14.17
CA THR A 326 8.19 34.39 -14.96
C THR A 326 7.65 33.29 -14.04
N PRO A 327 7.27 32.11 -14.53
CA PRO A 327 6.97 30.97 -13.69
C PRO A 327 8.13 30.56 -12.76
N GLY A 328 9.38 30.89 -13.12
CA GLY A 328 10.56 30.67 -12.27
C GLY A 328 10.73 31.64 -11.12
N GLY A 329 9.91 32.69 -11.07
CA GLY A 329 9.96 33.72 -10.00
C GLY A 329 10.05 35.14 -10.53
N ILE A 330 10.52 36.05 -9.67
CA ILE A 330 10.67 37.48 -9.97
C ILE A 330 12.18 37.81 -10.00
N SER A 331 12.60 38.63 -10.96
CA SER A 331 13.98 39.12 -11.06
C SER A 331 14.36 40.01 -9.90
N SER A 332 15.66 40.12 -9.62
CA SER A 332 16.17 41.29 -8.91
C SER A 332 15.83 42.58 -9.69
N PRO A 333 15.56 43.70 -9.00
CA PRO A 333 15.22 44.95 -9.67
C PRO A 333 16.43 45.53 -10.39
N VAL A 334 16.18 46.18 -11.54
CA VAL A 334 17.10 47.13 -12.20
C VAL A 334 16.45 48.49 -12.22
N THR A 335 17.26 49.59 -12.22
CA THR A 335 16.75 50.94 -12.05
C THR A 335 16.47 51.62 -13.38
N TYR A 336 15.27 52.20 -13.51
CA TYR A 336 14.88 53.13 -14.59
C TYR A 336 14.63 54.50 -14.01
N ASN A 337 15.23 55.55 -14.61
CA ASN A 337 15.06 56.92 -14.17
C ASN A 337 13.98 57.64 -15.00
N ARG A 338 12.89 58.02 -14.36
CA ARG A 338 11.86 58.83 -14.99
C ARG A 338 12.15 60.32 -14.76
N VAL A 339 12.41 61.05 -15.85
CA VAL A 339 12.89 62.45 -15.82
C VAL A 339 11.75 63.40 -16.17
N ALA A 340 11.57 64.44 -15.35
CA ALA A 340 10.64 65.55 -15.66
C ALA A 340 11.08 66.29 -16.93
N ALA A 341 10.11 66.82 -17.70
CA ALA A 341 10.40 67.70 -18.81
C ALA A 341 11.11 68.92 -18.28
N PRO A 342 12.11 69.47 -19.02
CA PRO A 342 12.72 70.74 -18.65
C PRO A 342 11.62 71.80 -18.52
N GLY A 343 11.62 72.55 -17.40
CA GLY A 343 10.71 73.67 -17.23
C GLY A 343 11.07 74.72 -18.27
N ILE A 344 10.04 75.17 -19.03
CA ILE A 344 10.13 76.26 -19.99
C ILE A 344 10.09 77.62 -19.20
#